data_d9dd002cccf3cb697622e55f5c1d1d62
#
_entry.id   d9dd002cccf3cb697622e55f5c1d1d62
#
_cell.length_a   1.000
_cell.length_b   1.000
_cell.length_c   1.000
_cell.angle_alpha   90.00
_cell.angle_beta   90.00
_cell.angle_gamma   90.00
#
_symmetry.space_group_name_H-M   'P 1'
#
loop_
_entity.id
_entity.type
_entity.pdbx_description
1 polymer ?
#
loop_
_entity_poly.entity_id
_entity_poly.type
_entity_poly.pdbx_seq_one_letter_code
_entity_poly.pdbx_strand_id
1 'polypeptide(L)'
;MFMEDNQKFSAEQSLEVIQSMIQKAKQDVAKDSFYFLLWGWLVFITALLNFILMKFTGLKRPDLVWNLMWLGVIGSIVKGIKDGRSVKVKTYLGETMKYFGFCMAIIYCSFVFIFGKYDLWQYSFPFYILIYAAACFFMGSVMQFPLLKWTGLTCIPIMIASVFVAYEWQLLLLALAVLLAYIIPGHVLSAKEKIQIS
;
A
#
# COMPACT_ATOMS: atom_id res chain seq x y z
N MET A 1 27.85 -29.88 -39.54
CA MET A 1 26.42 -30.00 -39.89
C MET A 1 25.65 -30.00 -38.58
N PHE A 2 25.46 -28.82 -38.02
CA PHE A 2 24.70 -28.61 -36.78
C PHE A 2 23.26 -28.35 -37.22
N MET A 3 22.38 -29.28 -36.94
CA MET A 3 20.94 -29.07 -37.07
C MET A 3 20.50 -28.18 -35.91
N GLU A 4 20.13 -26.95 -36.20
CA GLU A 4 19.34 -26.09 -35.33
C GLU A 4 17.96 -26.72 -35.17
N ASP A 5 17.75 -27.32 -34.01
CA ASP A 5 16.45 -27.80 -33.57
C ASP A 5 15.59 -26.60 -33.19
N ASN A 6 15.05 -25.91 -34.19
CA ASN A 6 14.08 -24.86 -34.06
C ASN A 6 12.75 -25.50 -33.65
N GLN A 7 12.60 -25.88 -32.36
CA GLN A 7 11.32 -26.22 -31.80
C GLN A 7 10.38 -25.03 -31.93
N LYS A 8 9.63 -24.98 -33.03
CA LYS A 8 8.48 -24.10 -33.16
C LYS A 8 7.50 -24.50 -32.06
N PHE A 9 7.46 -23.69 -30.97
CA PHE A 9 6.41 -23.83 -29.97
C PHE A 9 5.06 -23.88 -30.68
N SER A 10 4.25 -24.89 -30.38
CA SER A 10 2.89 -24.94 -30.91
C SER A 10 2.11 -23.72 -30.32
N ALA A 11 1.10 -23.24 -31.02
CA ALA A 11 0.27 -22.14 -30.54
C ALA A 11 -0.32 -22.45 -29.14
N GLU A 12 -0.63 -23.73 -28.89
CA GLU A 12 -1.14 -24.20 -27.59
C GLU A 12 -0.07 -24.12 -26.48
N GLN A 13 1.17 -24.53 -26.76
CA GLN A 13 2.28 -24.40 -25.79
C GLN A 13 2.62 -22.95 -25.48
N SER A 14 2.55 -22.07 -26.48
CA SER A 14 2.73 -20.62 -26.28
C SER A 14 1.63 -20.03 -25.40
N LEU A 15 0.40 -20.47 -25.59
CA LEU A 15 -0.76 -20.04 -24.78
C LEU A 15 -0.64 -20.52 -23.33
N GLU A 16 -0.20 -21.75 -23.12
CA GLU A 16 0.03 -22.33 -21.80
C GLU A 16 1.14 -21.61 -21.03
N VAL A 17 2.23 -21.27 -21.72
CA VAL A 17 3.31 -20.44 -21.14
C VAL A 17 2.81 -19.04 -20.77
N ILE A 18 2.04 -18.38 -21.62
CA ILE A 18 1.45 -17.09 -21.33
C ILE A 18 0.48 -17.17 -20.13
N GLN A 19 -0.38 -18.18 -20.09
CA GLN A 19 -1.30 -18.39 -18.97
C GLN A 19 -0.54 -18.66 -17.67
N SER A 20 0.51 -19.48 -17.70
CA SER A 20 1.34 -19.74 -16.53
C SER A 20 2.06 -18.47 -16.03
N MET A 21 2.54 -17.63 -16.94
CA MET A 21 3.16 -16.33 -16.60
C MET A 21 2.14 -15.38 -15.96
N ILE A 22 0.93 -15.30 -16.52
CA ILE A 22 -0.15 -14.47 -15.95
C ILE A 22 -0.56 -14.99 -14.56
N GLN A 23 -0.67 -16.30 -14.40
CA GLN A 23 -1.02 -16.92 -13.13
C GLN A 23 0.06 -16.70 -12.07
N LYS A 24 1.33 -16.79 -12.46
CA LYS A 24 2.47 -16.52 -11.59
C LYS A 24 2.56 -15.04 -11.20
N ALA A 25 2.31 -14.12 -12.13
CA ALA A 25 2.22 -12.71 -11.84
C ALA A 25 1.07 -12.38 -10.87
N LYS A 26 -0.09 -13.04 -11.02
CA LYS A 26 -1.21 -12.92 -10.07
C LYS A 26 -0.88 -13.47 -8.69
N GLN A 27 -0.14 -14.55 -8.59
CA GLN A 27 0.31 -15.14 -7.31
C GLN A 27 1.35 -14.26 -6.59
N ASP A 28 2.27 -13.64 -7.33
CA ASP A 28 3.24 -12.72 -6.74
C ASP A 28 2.56 -11.45 -6.16
N VAL A 29 1.48 -11.01 -6.80
CA VAL A 29 0.63 -9.90 -6.33
C VAL A 29 -0.12 -10.26 -5.03
N ALA A 30 -0.56 -11.51 -4.90
CA ALA A 30 -1.27 -11.96 -3.69
C ALA A 30 -0.36 -11.94 -2.44
N LYS A 31 0.95 -12.18 -2.58
CA LYS A 31 1.93 -12.10 -1.48
C LYS A 31 2.06 -10.70 -0.87
N ASP A 32 1.56 -9.67 -1.53
CA ASP A 32 1.62 -8.30 -1.05
C ASP A 32 0.50 -7.95 -0.03
N SER A 33 -0.46 -8.86 0.21
CA SER A 33 -1.54 -8.66 1.19
C SER A 33 -1.01 -8.32 2.60
N PHE A 34 0.13 -8.89 2.98
CA PHE A 34 0.81 -8.60 4.24
C PHE A 34 1.15 -7.12 4.41
N TYR A 35 1.69 -6.47 3.37
CA TYR A 35 2.07 -5.06 3.43
C TYR A 35 0.84 -4.16 3.58
N PHE A 36 -0.25 -4.47 2.86
CA PHE A 36 -1.52 -3.75 3.01
C PHE A 36 -2.06 -3.85 4.43
N LEU A 37 -2.07 -5.02 5.01
CA LEU A 37 -2.57 -5.24 6.36
C LEU A 37 -1.65 -4.64 7.42
N LEU A 38 -0.33 -4.80 7.30
CA LEU A 38 0.65 -4.24 8.23
C LEU A 38 0.52 -2.71 8.30
N TRP A 39 0.61 -2.04 7.16
CA TRP A 39 0.53 -0.58 7.11
C TRP A 39 -0.88 -0.07 7.40
N GLY A 40 -1.91 -0.76 6.91
CA GLY A 40 -3.30 -0.43 7.19
C GLY A 40 -3.62 -0.42 8.68
N TRP A 41 -3.36 -1.50 9.37
CA TRP A 41 -3.61 -1.60 10.81
C TRP A 41 -2.73 -0.67 11.63
N LEU A 42 -1.46 -0.51 11.26
CA LEU A 42 -0.54 0.36 11.98
C LEU A 42 -0.98 1.83 11.91
N VAL A 43 -1.31 2.33 10.72
CA VAL A 43 -1.79 3.71 10.56
C VAL A 43 -3.15 3.90 11.21
N PHE A 44 -4.07 2.94 11.07
CA PHE A 44 -5.39 2.98 11.68
C PHE A 44 -5.31 3.10 13.20
N ILE A 45 -4.55 2.20 13.84
CA ILE A 45 -4.38 2.20 15.30
C ILE A 45 -3.70 3.49 15.76
N THR A 46 -2.64 3.92 15.07
CA THR A 46 -1.91 5.14 15.43
C THR A 46 -2.78 6.38 15.31
N ALA A 47 -3.60 6.49 14.26
CA ALA A 47 -4.51 7.62 14.09
C ALA A 47 -5.58 7.67 15.20
N LEU A 48 -6.17 6.52 15.56
CA LEU A 48 -7.12 6.44 16.66
C LEU A 48 -6.47 6.76 18.01
N LEU A 49 -5.29 6.21 18.29
CA LEU A 49 -4.55 6.51 19.52
C LEU A 49 -4.21 7.99 19.61
N ASN A 50 -3.73 8.59 18.52
CA ASN A 50 -3.41 10.02 18.50
C ASN A 50 -4.67 10.86 18.78
N PHE A 51 -5.80 10.54 18.17
CA PHE A 51 -7.08 11.21 18.44
C PHE A 51 -7.47 11.11 19.92
N ILE A 52 -7.42 9.91 20.51
CA ILE A 52 -7.76 9.67 21.91
C ILE A 52 -6.81 10.46 22.81
N LEU A 53 -5.52 10.44 22.58
CA LEU A 53 -4.54 11.16 23.36
C LEU A 53 -4.74 12.66 23.29
N MET A 54 -5.04 13.22 22.10
CA MET A 54 -5.33 14.65 21.93
C MET A 54 -6.61 15.06 22.67
N LYS A 55 -7.66 14.24 22.61
CA LYS A 55 -8.98 14.63 23.11
C LYS A 55 -9.15 14.41 24.63
N PHE A 56 -8.55 13.34 25.17
CA PHE A 56 -8.89 12.84 26.51
C PHE A 56 -7.74 12.92 27.52
N THR A 57 -6.47 13.11 27.11
CA THR A 57 -5.36 12.98 28.05
C THR A 57 -4.63 14.28 28.34
N GLY A 58 -4.85 15.35 27.55
CA GLY A 58 -4.14 16.64 27.74
C GLY A 58 -2.61 16.54 27.61
N LEU A 59 -2.09 15.47 27.00
CA LEU A 59 -0.65 15.31 26.79
C LEU A 59 -0.09 16.43 25.90
N LYS A 60 1.08 16.94 26.27
CA LYS A 60 1.75 18.02 25.51
C LYS A 60 2.17 17.59 24.09
N ARG A 61 2.44 16.30 23.90
CA ARG A 61 2.95 15.77 22.63
C ARG A 61 2.27 14.43 22.26
N PRO A 62 0.99 14.44 21.89
CA PRO A 62 0.27 13.24 21.46
C PRO A 62 0.80 12.71 20.13
N ASP A 63 1.47 13.55 19.34
CA ASP A 63 2.12 13.23 18.06
C ASP A 63 3.21 12.17 18.16
N LEU A 64 3.79 11.94 19.34
CA LEU A 64 4.81 10.90 19.55
C LEU A 64 4.33 9.49 19.24
N VAL A 65 3.03 9.24 19.24
CA VAL A 65 2.43 7.96 18.83
C VAL A 65 2.83 7.58 17.40
N TRP A 66 3.10 8.55 16.52
CA TRP A 66 3.55 8.29 15.15
C TRP A 66 4.90 7.59 15.06
N ASN A 67 5.70 7.55 16.14
CA ASN A 67 6.91 6.72 16.20
C ASN A 67 6.61 5.22 16.06
N LEU A 68 5.37 4.77 16.30
CA LEU A 68 4.97 3.39 16.01
C LEU A 68 5.14 3.01 14.53
N MET A 69 5.21 3.99 13.61
CA MET A 69 5.49 3.74 12.19
C MET A 69 6.83 3.03 11.96
N TRP A 70 7.82 3.22 12.86
CA TRP A 70 9.09 2.51 12.77
C TRP A 70 8.93 0.99 12.88
N LEU A 71 7.92 0.50 13.60
CA LEU A 71 7.59 -0.94 13.65
C LEU A 71 7.16 -1.45 12.27
N GLY A 72 6.41 -0.64 11.50
CA GLY A 72 6.04 -0.96 10.13
C GLY A 72 7.25 -1.02 9.20
N VAL A 73 8.18 -0.07 9.35
CA VAL A 73 9.44 -0.07 8.59
C VAL A 73 10.25 -1.33 8.88
N ILE A 74 10.46 -1.65 10.16
CA ILE A 74 11.20 -2.84 10.59
C ILE A 74 10.52 -4.11 10.07
N GLY A 75 9.20 -4.23 10.25
CA GLY A 75 8.41 -5.37 9.74
C GLY A 75 8.52 -5.54 8.23
N SER A 76 8.47 -4.42 7.48
CA SER A 76 8.62 -4.42 6.02
C SER A 76 10.01 -4.86 5.58
N ILE A 77 11.07 -4.40 6.26
CA ILE A 77 12.45 -4.79 5.97
C ILE A 77 12.65 -6.29 6.26
N VAL A 78 12.20 -6.78 7.41
CA VAL A 78 12.33 -8.20 7.79
C VAL A 78 11.62 -9.10 6.78
N LYS A 79 10.39 -8.74 6.39
CA LYS A 79 9.64 -9.46 5.37
C LYS A 79 10.34 -9.41 4.01
N GLY A 80 10.79 -8.23 3.58
CA GLY A 80 11.49 -8.05 2.30
C GLY A 80 12.78 -8.87 2.21
N ILE A 81 13.56 -8.98 3.30
CA ILE A 81 14.77 -9.83 3.34
C ILE A 81 14.40 -11.31 3.22
N LYS A 82 13.32 -11.76 3.89
CA LYS A 82 12.87 -13.16 3.81
C LYS A 82 12.39 -13.50 2.41
N ASP A 83 11.57 -12.64 1.82
CA ASP A 83 11.01 -12.84 0.48
C ASP A 83 12.10 -12.75 -0.61
N GLY A 84 13.04 -11.81 -0.49
CA GLY A 84 14.15 -11.64 -1.43
C GLY A 84 15.08 -12.85 -1.53
N ARG A 85 15.16 -13.69 -0.49
CA ARG A 85 15.93 -14.95 -0.51
C ARG A 85 15.22 -16.05 -1.32
N SER A 86 13.93 -15.96 -1.54
CA SER A 86 13.12 -16.98 -2.22
C SER A 86 12.85 -16.67 -3.70
N VAL A 87 13.02 -15.44 -4.15
CA VAL A 87 12.69 -14.99 -5.52
C VAL A 87 13.91 -15.16 -6.43
N LYS A 88 13.85 -16.15 -7.33
CA LYS A 88 14.88 -16.40 -8.36
C LYS A 88 14.66 -15.62 -9.66
N VAL A 89 13.47 -15.08 -9.89
CA VAL A 89 13.10 -14.39 -11.14
C VAL A 89 12.51 -13.01 -10.81
N LYS A 90 13.11 -11.96 -11.37
CA LYS A 90 12.58 -10.60 -11.28
C LYS A 90 11.44 -10.47 -12.29
N THR A 91 10.23 -10.16 -11.81
CA THR A 91 9.10 -9.86 -12.66
C THR A 91 9.05 -8.35 -12.97
N TYR A 92 8.61 -7.99 -14.19
CA TYR A 92 8.40 -6.59 -14.56
C TYR A 92 7.47 -5.86 -13.56
N LEU A 93 6.44 -6.56 -13.07
CA LEU A 93 5.51 -6.06 -12.08
C LEU A 93 6.22 -5.71 -10.75
N GLY A 94 7.10 -6.60 -10.26
CA GLY A 94 7.87 -6.37 -9.04
C GLY A 94 8.83 -5.18 -9.14
N GLU A 95 9.46 -4.98 -10.31
CA GLU A 95 10.29 -3.79 -10.53
C GLU A 95 9.45 -2.50 -10.57
N THR A 96 8.32 -2.51 -11.26
CA THR A 96 7.40 -1.37 -11.31
C THR A 96 6.93 -0.98 -9.91
N MET A 97 6.56 -1.96 -9.07
CA MET A 97 6.14 -1.72 -7.69
C MET A 97 7.26 -1.12 -6.83
N LYS A 98 8.50 -1.57 -7.03
CA LYS A 98 9.67 -1.02 -6.34
C LYS A 98 9.89 0.46 -6.67
N TYR A 99 9.87 0.82 -7.96
CA TYR A 99 10.04 2.23 -8.37
C TYR A 99 8.86 3.10 -7.94
N PHE A 100 7.65 2.55 -7.98
CA PHE A 100 6.47 3.24 -7.46
C PHE A 100 6.61 3.51 -5.95
N GLY A 101 6.99 2.51 -5.16
CA GLY A 101 7.22 2.68 -3.73
C GLY A 101 8.30 3.72 -3.43
N PHE A 102 9.39 3.73 -4.21
CA PHE A 102 10.45 4.73 -4.07
C PHE A 102 9.95 6.14 -4.39
N CYS A 103 9.15 6.32 -5.45
CA CYS A 103 8.53 7.59 -5.81
C CYS A 103 7.61 8.09 -4.67
N MET A 104 6.75 7.20 -4.13
CA MET A 104 5.87 7.54 -3.00
C MET A 104 6.65 7.93 -1.75
N ALA A 105 7.77 7.27 -1.47
CA ALA A 105 8.65 7.63 -0.34
C ALA A 105 9.26 9.02 -0.52
N ILE A 106 9.71 9.38 -1.73
CA ILE A 106 10.22 10.73 -2.02
C ILE A 106 9.13 11.78 -1.82
N ILE A 107 7.92 11.54 -2.33
CA ILE A 107 6.78 12.45 -2.16
C ILE A 107 6.48 12.64 -0.66
N TYR A 108 6.40 11.55 0.10
CA TYR A 108 6.15 11.58 1.54
C TYR A 108 7.22 12.39 2.28
N CYS A 109 8.50 12.11 2.04
CA CYS A 109 9.61 12.85 2.65
C CYS A 109 9.59 14.34 2.29
N SER A 110 9.24 14.66 1.04
CA SER A 110 9.12 16.05 0.59
C SER A 110 8.01 16.79 1.33
N PHE A 111 6.85 16.17 1.55
CA PHE A 111 5.78 16.77 2.34
C PHE A 111 6.17 16.96 3.80
N VAL A 112 6.80 15.96 4.43
CA VAL A 112 7.29 16.08 5.82
C VAL A 112 8.26 17.27 5.94
N PHE A 113 9.17 17.43 4.98
CA PHE A 113 10.11 18.55 4.97
C PHE A 113 9.42 19.92 4.80
N ILE A 114 8.45 20.01 3.87
CA ILE A 114 7.69 21.26 3.63
C ILE A 114 6.87 21.61 4.85
N PHE A 115 6.13 20.66 5.42
CA PHE A 115 5.30 20.91 6.61
C PHE A 115 6.14 21.29 7.82
N GLY A 116 7.31 20.66 8.00
CA GLY A 116 8.23 21.02 9.08
C GLY A 116 8.83 22.40 8.92
N LYS A 117 9.18 22.82 7.68
CA LYS A 117 9.77 24.13 7.41
C LYS A 117 8.78 25.28 7.57
N TYR A 118 7.53 25.11 7.16
CA TYR A 118 6.52 26.15 7.10
C TYR A 118 5.46 26.06 8.21
N ASP A 119 5.60 25.10 9.12
CA ASP A 119 4.65 24.82 10.22
C ASP A 119 3.21 24.55 9.72
N LEU A 120 3.10 23.80 8.63
CA LEU A 120 1.82 23.50 7.98
C LEU A 120 1.23 22.15 8.42
N TRP A 121 1.60 21.64 9.60
CA TRP A 121 1.17 20.34 10.10
C TRP A 121 -0.35 20.15 10.16
N GLN A 122 -1.08 21.25 10.35
CA GLN A 122 -2.55 21.25 10.36
C GLN A 122 -3.18 20.77 9.03
N TYR A 123 -2.44 20.79 7.93
CA TYR A 123 -2.89 20.32 6.61
C TYR A 123 -2.33 18.94 6.24
N SER A 124 -1.56 18.30 7.12
CA SER A 124 -0.83 17.07 6.78
C SER A 124 -1.75 15.90 6.45
N PHE A 125 -2.84 15.71 7.20
CA PHE A 125 -3.71 14.54 7.01
C PHE A 125 -4.48 14.54 5.69
N PRO A 126 -5.05 15.66 5.19
CA PRO A 126 -5.60 15.73 3.84
C PRO A 126 -4.61 15.25 2.76
N PHE A 127 -3.35 15.71 2.84
CA PHE A 127 -2.31 15.29 1.90
C PHE A 127 -1.96 13.80 2.03
N TYR A 128 -1.92 13.25 3.24
CA TYR A 128 -1.69 11.82 3.43
C TYR A 128 -2.84 10.98 2.87
N ILE A 129 -4.10 11.40 3.07
CA ILE A 129 -5.25 10.72 2.48
C ILE A 129 -5.17 10.77 0.95
N LEU A 130 -4.73 11.88 0.36
CA LEU A 130 -4.52 12.00 -1.09
C LEU A 130 -3.44 11.05 -1.60
N ILE A 131 -2.31 10.93 -0.89
CA ILE A 131 -1.25 9.97 -1.22
C ILE A 131 -1.80 8.53 -1.18
N TYR A 132 -2.60 8.17 -0.16
CA TYR A 132 -3.24 6.87 -0.07
C TYR A 132 -4.21 6.62 -1.22
N ALA A 133 -5.03 7.61 -1.58
CA ALA A 133 -5.95 7.53 -2.72
C ALA A 133 -5.19 7.23 -4.02
N ALA A 134 -4.15 8.01 -4.31
CA ALA A 134 -3.32 7.86 -5.50
C ALA A 134 -2.60 6.50 -5.53
N ALA A 135 -2.01 6.10 -4.40
CA ALA A 135 -1.32 4.82 -4.28
C ALA A 135 -2.26 3.63 -4.51
N CYS A 136 -3.43 3.62 -3.87
CA CYS A 136 -4.41 2.55 -4.03
C CYS A 136 -4.99 2.51 -5.44
N PHE A 137 -5.29 3.66 -6.04
CA PHE A 137 -5.77 3.71 -7.41
C PHE A 137 -4.74 3.16 -8.41
N PHE A 138 -3.49 3.59 -8.27
CA PHE A 138 -2.39 3.11 -9.12
C PHE A 138 -2.16 1.61 -8.93
N MET A 139 -1.97 1.17 -7.69
CA MET A 139 -1.76 -0.24 -7.34
C MET A 139 -2.92 -1.10 -7.83
N GLY A 140 -4.17 -0.70 -7.59
CA GLY A 140 -5.35 -1.41 -8.04
C GLY A 140 -5.46 -1.50 -9.56
N SER A 141 -4.96 -0.50 -10.28
CA SER A 141 -4.93 -0.49 -11.75
C SER A 141 -3.86 -1.44 -12.29
N VAL A 142 -2.65 -1.40 -11.73
CA VAL A 142 -1.52 -2.26 -12.12
C VAL A 142 -1.78 -3.73 -11.77
N MET A 143 -2.31 -3.99 -10.58
CA MET A 143 -2.66 -5.33 -10.11
C MET A 143 -3.95 -5.89 -10.72
N GLN A 144 -4.66 -5.08 -11.52
CA GLN A 144 -5.99 -5.42 -12.06
C GLN A 144 -6.97 -5.87 -10.95
N PHE A 145 -6.89 -5.23 -9.79
CA PHE A 145 -7.73 -5.50 -8.65
C PHE A 145 -8.78 -4.38 -8.47
N PRO A 146 -10.01 -4.54 -9.02
CA PRO A 146 -11.01 -3.48 -9.09
C PRO A 146 -11.38 -2.90 -7.72
N LEU A 147 -11.46 -3.75 -6.70
CA LEU A 147 -11.80 -3.31 -5.34
C LEU A 147 -10.82 -2.23 -4.85
N LEU A 148 -9.52 -2.48 -4.96
CA LEU A 148 -8.48 -1.54 -4.52
C LEU A 148 -8.52 -0.23 -5.31
N LYS A 149 -8.82 -0.30 -6.61
CA LYS A 149 -8.98 0.86 -7.49
C LYS A 149 -10.15 1.74 -7.03
N TRP A 150 -11.31 1.15 -6.80
CA TRP A 150 -12.52 1.89 -6.41
C TRP A 150 -12.42 2.43 -4.97
N THR A 151 -11.85 1.66 -4.04
CA THR A 151 -11.63 2.15 -2.66
C THR A 151 -10.62 3.29 -2.62
N GLY A 152 -9.61 3.30 -3.50
CA GLY A 152 -8.73 4.46 -3.68
C GLY A 152 -9.50 5.72 -4.08
N LEU A 153 -10.44 5.61 -5.02
CA LEU A 153 -11.28 6.74 -5.43
C LEU A 153 -12.21 7.24 -4.31
N THR A 154 -12.73 6.36 -3.46
CA THR A 154 -13.56 6.79 -2.31
C THR A 154 -12.79 7.60 -1.26
N CYS A 155 -11.45 7.54 -1.24
CA CYS A 155 -10.64 8.38 -0.38
C CYS A 155 -10.62 9.85 -0.82
N ILE A 156 -10.95 10.18 -2.09
CA ILE A 156 -10.96 11.56 -2.58
C ILE A 156 -12.02 12.41 -1.86
N PRO A 157 -13.30 12.03 -1.79
CA PRO A 157 -14.29 12.79 -1.02
C PRO A 157 -13.95 12.85 0.48
N ILE A 158 -13.31 11.83 1.06
CA ILE A 158 -12.85 11.85 2.45
C ILE A 158 -11.74 12.89 2.62
N MET A 159 -10.80 12.97 1.68
CA MET A 159 -9.75 14.00 1.66
C MET A 159 -10.36 15.40 1.57
N ILE A 160 -11.32 15.62 0.67
CA ILE A 160 -12.00 16.92 0.54
C ILE A 160 -12.70 17.27 1.86
N ALA A 161 -13.45 16.34 2.46
CA ALA A 161 -14.10 16.55 3.74
C ALA A 161 -13.09 16.89 4.86
N SER A 162 -11.90 16.29 4.84
CA SER A 162 -10.88 16.51 5.86
C SER A 162 -10.32 17.93 5.86
N VAL A 163 -10.41 18.66 4.74
CA VAL A 163 -9.96 20.07 4.66
C VAL A 163 -10.89 21.02 5.45
N PHE A 164 -12.16 20.63 5.61
CA PHE A 164 -13.17 21.50 6.26
C PHE A 164 -13.36 21.23 7.74
N VAL A 165 -12.65 20.26 8.31
CA VAL A 165 -12.78 19.89 9.73
C VAL A 165 -11.53 20.25 10.52
N ALA A 166 -11.67 20.41 11.84
CA ALA A 166 -10.54 20.66 12.73
C ALA A 166 -9.55 19.48 12.72
N TYR A 167 -8.27 19.79 12.95
CA TYR A 167 -7.14 18.86 12.87
C TYR A 167 -7.36 17.51 13.59
N GLU A 168 -7.96 17.56 14.78
CA GLU A 168 -8.26 16.34 15.55
C GLU A 168 -9.23 15.38 14.83
N TRP A 169 -10.24 15.92 14.12
CA TRP A 169 -11.20 15.14 13.36
C TRP A 169 -10.61 14.58 12.05
N GLN A 170 -9.59 15.24 11.50
CA GLN A 170 -8.87 14.73 10.34
C GLN A 170 -8.24 13.35 10.62
N LEU A 171 -7.84 13.07 11.87
CA LEU A 171 -7.32 11.76 12.29
C LEU A 171 -8.36 10.65 12.12
N LEU A 172 -9.63 10.92 12.45
CA LEU A 172 -10.70 9.93 12.24
C LEU A 172 -10.99 9.71 10.75
N LEU A 173 -10.92 10.78 9.95
CA LEU A 173 -11.08 10.67 8.50
C LEU A 173 -9.91 9.91 7.85
N LEU A 174 -8.69 10.10 8.35
CA LEU A 174 -7.54 9.30 7.95
C LEU A 174 -7.74 7.82 8.31
N ALA A 175 -8.18 7.52 9.54
CA ALA A 175 -8.48 6.16 9.97
C ALA A 175 -9.56 5.52 9.06
N LEU A 176 -10.62 6.25 8.73
CA LEU A 176 -11.67 5.80 7.83
C LEU A 176 -11.12 5.53 6.42
N ALA A 177 -10.32 6.44 5.87
CA ALA A 177 -9.70 6.27 4.56
C ALA A 177 -8.82 5.02 4.50
N VAL A 178 -7.99 4.80 5.51
CA VAL A 178 -7.10 3.62 5.59
C VAL A 178 -7.90 2.33 5.80
N LEU A 179 -8.98 2.37 6.57
CA LEU A 179 -9.88 1.22 6.73
C LEU A 179 -10.44 0.77 5.37
N LEU A 180 -10.95 1.73 4.59
CA LEU A 180 -11.56 1.46 3.27
C LEU A 180 -10.52 1.07 2.22
N ALA A 181 -9.38 1.76 2.18
CA ALA A 181 -8.41 1.62 1.09
C ALA A 181 -7.34 0.54 1.32
N TYR A 182 -7.02 0.21 2.60
CA TYR A 182 -5.96 -0.74 2.94
C TYR A 182 -6.48 -1.97 3.66
N ILE A 183 -7.25 -1.80 4.74
CA ILE A 183 -7.64 -2.93 5.60
C ILE A 183 -8.63 -3.82 4.89
N ILE A 184 -9.72 -3.27 4.34
CA ILE A 184 -10.74 -4.06 3.63
C ILE A 184 -10.14 -4.76 2.40
N PRO A 185 -9.48 -4.06 1.45
CA PRO A 185 -8.86 -4.72 0.31
C PRO A 185 -7.77 -5.72 0.70
N GLY A 186 -6.99 -5.42 1.75
CA GLY A 186 -5.95 -6.31 2.26
C GLY A 186 -6.50 -7.63 2.77
N HIS A 187 -7.62 -7.61 3.51
CA HIS A 187 -8.29 -8.85 3.96
C HIS A 187 -8.89 -9.63 2.80
N VAL A 188 -9.52 -8.96 1.82
CA VAL A 188 -10.06 -9.63 0.63
C VAL A 188 -8.94 -10.27 -0.19
N LEU A 189 -7.80 -9.58 -0.33
CA LEU A 189 -6.63 -10.11 -1.02
C LEU A 189 -6.06 -11.34 -0.31
N SER A 190 -5.90 -11.27 1.01
CA SER A 190 -5.44 -12.39 1.85
C SER A 190 -6.38 -13.61 1.79
N ALA A 191 -7.69 -13.38 1.74
CA ALA A 191 -8.66 -14.46 1.59
C ALA A 191 -8.53 -15.17 0.23
N LYS A 192 -8.33 -14.41 -0.85
CA LYS A 192 -8.09 -14.98 -2.19
C LYS A 192 -6.79 -15.79 -2.26
N GLU A 193 -5.74 -15.33 -1.57
CA GLU A 193 -4.47 -16.04 -1.48
C GLU A 193 -4.63 -17.43 -0.87
N LYS A 194 -5.41 -17.57 0.22
CA LYS A 194 -5.67 -18.85 0.88
C LYS A 194 -6.43 -19.86 0.01
N ILE A 195 -7.40 -19.37 -0.79
CA ILE A 195 -8.21 -20.23 -1.67
C ILE A 195 -7.38 -20.79 -2.84
N GLN A 196 -6.33 -20.08 -3.27
CA GLN A 196 -5.48 -20.52 -4.39
C GLN A 196 -4.39 -21.52 -3.97
N ILE A 197 -4.13 -21.65 -2.68
CA ILE A 197 -3.09 -22.56 -2.12
C ILE A 197 -3.72 -23.90 -1.66
N SER A 198 -5.04 -23.96 -1.42
CA SER A 198 -5.78 -25.18 -1.08
C SER A 198 -6.28 -25.92 -2.30
#